data_8d68cdc65b11c3c48b87628c89995af3
#
_entry.id   8d68cdc65b11c3c48b87628c89995af3
#
_cell.length_a   1.000
_cell.length_b   1.000
_cell.length_c   1.000
_cell.angle_alpha   90.00
_cell.angle_beta   90.00
_cell.angle_gamma   90.00
#
_symmetry.space_group_name_H-M   'P 1'
#
loop_
_entity.id
_entity.type
_entity.pdbx_description
1 polymer ?
#
loop_
_entity_poly.entity_id
_entity_poly.type
_entity_poly.pdbx_seq_one_letter_code
_entity_poly.pdbx_strand_id
1 'polypeptide(L)'
;MANTLTERLLPWRNRIDELDRQILELLNERARAALEVGKIKQDFNTEEVILKPEREARIVRRLQSENGGPFTSAAVEAVWGQIISACRGLESVLRVAYLGPQGSFSEQAAYEHFGHALDGLQCDSFDEVFRSVEV
;
A
#
# COMPACT_ATOMS: atom_id res chain seq x y z
N MET A 1 5.10 -13.07 42.01
CA MET A 1 4.83 -13.88 40.82
C MET A 1 3.69 -13.30 40.02
N ALA A 2 3.83 -13.29 38.69
CA ALA A 2 2.79 -12.79 37.76
C ALA A 2 1.68 -13.84 37.64
N ASN A 3 0.64 -13.73 38.45
CA ASN A 3 -0.43 -14.72 38.53
C ASN A 3 -1.71 -14.31 37.80
N THR A 4 -1.86 -13.03 37.47
CA THR A 4 -3.05 -12.55 36.76
C THR A 4 -2.80 -12.54 35.26
N LEU A 5 -3.88 -12.60 34.49
CA LEU A 5 -3.81 -12.48 33.03
C LEU A 5 -3.14 -11.16 32.62
N THR A 6 -3.54 -10.06 33.24
CA THR A 6 -2.96 -8.73 32.93
C THR A 6 -1.46 -8.70 33.19
N GLU A 7 -1.00 -9.25 34.33
CA GLU A 7 0.42 -9.29 34.66
C GLU A 7 1.22 -10.14 33.68
N ARG A 8 0.66 -11.26 33.23
CA ARG A 8 1.32 -12.14 32.27
C ARG A 8 1.36 -11.57 30.86
N LEU A 9 0.40 -10.76 30.50
CA LEU A 9 0.30 -10.11 29.19
C LEU A 9 1.17 -8.85 29.10
N LEU A 10 1.42 -8.19 30.21
CA LEU A 10 2.10 -6.88 30.22
C LEU A 10 3.45 -6.87 29.51
N PRO A 11 4.38 -7.81 29.75
CA PRO A 11 5.66 -7.82 29.04
C PRO A 11 5.50 -7.93 27.50
N TRP A 12 4.55 -8.74 27.08
CA TRP A 12 4.29 -8.95 25.64
C TRP A 12 3.63 -7.74 25.00
N ARG A 13 2.71 -7.10 25.70
CA ARG A 13 2.09 -5.84 25.23
C ARG A 13 3.13 -4.72 25.12
N ASN A 14 4.02 -4.62 26.09
CA ASN A 14 5.12 -3.66 26.05
C ASN A 14 6.06 -3.94 24.87
N ARG A 15 6.32 -5.22 24.60
CA ARG A 15 7.15 -5.62 23.45
C ARG A 15 6.48 -5.27 22.13
N ILE A 16 5.18 -5.48 22.02
CA ILE A 16 4.41 -5.11 20.83
C ILE A 16 4.47 -3.59 20.61
N ASP A 17 4.28 -2.80 21.67
CA ASP A 17 4.34 -1.34 21.58
C ASP A 17 5.72 -0.87 21.08
N GLU A 18 6.78 -1.48 21.57
CA GLU A 18 8.14 -1.17 21.12
C GLU A 18 8.35 -1.54 19.66
N LEU A 19 7.86 -2.72 19.25
CA LEU A 19 7.94 -3.15 17.86
C LEU A 19 7.14 -2.24 16.92
N ASP A 20 5.98 -1.77 17.37
CA ASP A 20 5.18 -0.83 16.59
C ASP A 20 5.92 0.47 16.34
N ARG A 21 6.65 0.98 17.35
CA ARG A 21 7.50 2.16 17.14
C ARG A 21 8.58 1.93 16.11
N GLN A 22 9.23 0.78 16.16
CA GLN A 22 10.26 0.40 15.19
C GLN A 22 9.68 0.25 13.79
N ILE A 23 8.52 -0.38 13.68
CA ILE A 23 7.82 -0.52 12.39
C ILE A 23 7.49 0.87 11.83
N LEU A 24 6.96 1.77 12.67
CA LEU A 24 6.62 3.13 12.24
C LEU A 24 7.86 3.88 11.73
N GLU A 25 8.99 3.79 12.44
CA GLU A 25 10.24 4.40 12.00
C GLU A 25 10.69 3.87 10.64
N LEU A 26 10.63 2.55 10.45
CA LEU A 26 11.02 1.92 9.19
C LEU A 26 10.06 2.28 8.05
N LEU A 27 8.77 2.37 8.34
CA LEU A 27 7.78 2.80 7.35
C LEU A 27 8.06 4.25 6.90
N ASN A 28 8.41 5.12 7.84
CA ASN A 28 8.76 6.51 7.51
C ASN A 28 10.07 6.61 6.73
N GLU A 29 11.05 5.76 7.02
CA GLU A 29 12.29 5.68 6.23
C GLU A 29 11.98 5.24 4.79
N ARG A 30 11.13 4.23 4.65
CA ARG A 30 10.70 3.75 3.33
C ARG A 30 9.94 4.85 2.57
N ALA A 31 9.08 5.58 3.27
CA ALA A 31 8.33 6.69 2.70
C ALA A 31 9.26 7.80 2.20
N ARG A 32 10.30 8.14 2.98
CA ARG A 32 11.31 9.13 2.54
C ARG A 32 12.07 8.67 1.32
N ALA A 33 12.40 7.37 1.25
CA ALA A 33 13.03 6.78 0.06
C ALA A 33 12.11 6.88 -1.16
N ALA A 34 10.81 6.63 -0.99
CA ALA A 34 9.83 6.77 -2.06
C ALA A 34 9.73 8.23 -2.55
N LEU A 35 9.77 9.19 -1.62
CA LEU A 35 9.78 10.61 -1.99
C LEU A 35 11.02 10.97 -2.82
N GLU A 36 12.19 10.43 -2.48
CA GLU A 36 13.42 10.65 -3.27
C GLU A 36 13.30 10.04 -4.65
N VAL A 37 12.72 8.85 -4.77
CA VAL A 37 12.46 8.24 -6.08
C VAL A 37 11.55 9.14 -6.92
N GLY A 38 10.51 9.70 -6.31
CA GLY A 38 9.60 10.61 -6.99
C GLY A 38 10.31 11.88 -7.49
N LYS A 39 11.21 12.45 -6.68
CA LYS A 39 12.02 13.62 -7.08
C LYS A 39 12.94 13.31 -8.25
N ILE A 40 13.60 12.16 -8.21
CA ILE A 40 14.49 11.73 -9.30
C ILE A 40 13.73 11.59 -10.61
N LYS A 41 12.55 10.96 -10.56
CA LYS A 41 11.69 10.80 -11.74
C LYS A 41 11.30 12.17 -12.32
N GLN A 42 10.97 13.12 -11.45
CA GLN A 42 10.65 14.48 -11.85
C GLN A 42 11.83 15.18 -12.52
N ASP A 43 13.03 15.08 -11.93
CA ASP A 43 14.25 15.72 -12.43
C ASP A 43 14.64 15.24 -13.83
N PHE A 44 14.42 13.97 -14.11
CA PHE A 44 14.72 13.39 -15.42
C PHE A 44 13.55 13.54 -16.40
N ASN A 45 12.44 14.16 -15.97
CA ASN A 45 11.26 14.39 -16.80
C ASN A 45 10.81 13.12 -17.51
N THR A 46 10.86 12.00 -16.78
CA THR A 46 10.43 10.72 -17.33
C THR A 46 8.92 10.65 -17.34
N GLU A 47 8.36 10.10 -18.42
CA GLU A 47 6.95 9.79 -18.51
C GLU A 47 6.64 8.45 -17.83
N GLU A 48 7.53 8.01 -16.97
CA GLU A 48 7.37 6.76 -16.25
C GLU A 48 6.11 6.78 -15.42
N VAL A 49 5.26 5.79 -15.66
CA VAL A 49 4.01 5.66 -14.92
C VAL A 49 4.35 5.37 -13.45
N ILE A 50 3.71 6.10 -12.54
CA ILE A 50 3.91 5.95 -11.10
C ILE A 50 3.52 4.54 -10.64
N LEU A 51 2.47 3.99 -11.23
CA LEU A 51 2.02 2.63 -10.97
C LEU A 51 2.87 1.65 -11.79
N LYS A 52 3.62 0.79 -11.09
CA LYS A 52 4.41 -0.29 -11.70
C LYS A 52 3.99 -1.63 -11.13
N PRO A 53 2.89 -2.24 -11.61
CA PRO A 53 2.35 -3.48 -11.05
C PRO A 53 3.36 -4.62 -11.01
N GLU A 54 4.22 -4.73 -12.03
CA GLU A 54 5.24 -5.78 -12.08
C GLU A 54 6.26 -5.65 -10.96
N ARG A 55 6.72 -4.41 -10.69
CA ARG A 55 7.66 -4.17 -9.60
C ARG A 55 7.01 -4.41 -8.25
N GLU A 56 5.79 -3.95 -8.06
CA GLU A 56 5.05 -4.14 -6.82
C GLU A 56 4.82 -5.63 -6.53
N ALA A 57 4.42 -6.39 -7.53
CA ALA A 57 4.25 -7.84 -7.42
C ALA A 57 5.57 -8.54 -7.10
N ARG A 58 6.67 -8.08 -7.69
CA ARG A 58 8.01 -8.64 -7.44
C ARG A 58 8.45 -8.40 -6.00
N ILE A 59 8.20 -7.22 -5.46
CA ILE A 59 8.50 -6.91 -4.06
C ILE A 59 7.76 -7.87 -3.14
N VAL A 60 6.48 -8.05 -3.35
CA VAL A 60 5.64 -8.94 -2.54
C VAL A 60 6.14 -10.39 -2.61
N ARG A 61 6.40 -10.88 -3.83
CA ARG A 61 6.89 -12.27 -4.01
C ARG A 61 8.24 -12.48 -3.33
N ARG A 62 9.15 -11.51 -3.42
CA ARG A 62 10.45 -11.59 -2.74
C ARG A 62 10.27 -11.70 -1.23
N LEU A 63 9.43 -10.86 -0.66
CA LEU A 63 9.18 -10.85 0.77
C LEU A 63 8.49 -12.14 1.23
N GLN A 64 7.57 -12.66 0.44
CA GLN A 64 6.93 -13.95 0.71
C GLN A 64 7.97 -15.07 0.74
N SER A 65 8.93 -15.07 -0.19
CA SER A 65 9.98 -16.09 -0.24
C SER A 65 10.99 -15.98 0.91
N GLU A 66 11.23 -14.79 1.40
CA GLU A 66 12.14 -14.52 2.52
C GLU A 66 11.49 -14.72 3.89
N ASN A 67 10.16 -14.79 3.92
CA ASN A 67 9.40 -14.87 5.16
C ASN A 67 9.59 -16.22 5.85
N GLY A 68 10.22 -16.22 7.02
CA GLY A 68 10.39 -17.40 7.86
C GLY A 68 9.55 -17.37 9.14
N GLY A 69 8.71 -16.38 9.29
CA GLY A 69 7.95 -16.18 10.51
C GLY A 69 6.51 -16.67 10.44
N PRO A 70 5.71 -16.35 11.46
CA PRO A 70 4.33 -16.82 11.55
C PRO A 70 3.35 -16.16 10.58
N PHE A 71 3.77 -15.08 9.87
CA PHE A 71 2.90 -14.47 8.85
C PHE A 71 2.69 -15.43 7.68
N THR A 72 1.45 -15.53 7.24
CA THR A 72 1.12 -16.26 6.02
C THR A 72 1.52 -15.43 4.78
N SER A 73 1.67 -16.09 3.64
CA SER A 73 1.91 -15.40 2.38
C SER A 73 0.80 -14.39 2.05
N ALA A 74 -0.44 -14.75 2.35
CA ALA A 74 -1.58 -13.84 2.16
C ALA A 74 -1.48 -12.60 3.07
N ALA A 75 -1.03 -12.77 4.32
CA ALA A 75 -0.83 -11.65 5.24
C ALA A 75 0.28 -10.71 4.77
N VAL A 76 1.40 -11.26 4.29
CA VAL A 76 2.50 -10.47 3.71
C VAL A 76 2.00 -9.64 2.52
N GLU A 77 1.24 -10.26 1.62
CA GLU A 77 0.67 -9.57 0.47
C GLU A 77 -0.25 -8.42 0.89
N ALA A 78 -1.14 -8.66 1.85
CA ALA A 78 -2.08 -7.65 2.33
C ALA A 78 -1.37 -6.46 2.98
N VAL A 79 -0.40 -6.72 3.87
CA VAL A 79 0.33 -5.67 4.58
C VAL A 79 1.17 -4.85 3.59
N TRP A 80 1.96 -5.51 2.74
CA TRP A 80 2.81 -4.79 1.78
C TRP A 80 2.02 -4.10 0.70
N GLY A 81 0.87 -4.62 0.31
CA GLY A 81 -0.05 -3.93 -0.58
C GLY A 81 -0.43 -2.55 -0.06
N GLN A 82 -0.73 -2.43 1.23
CA GLN A 82 -1.07 -1.16 1.85
C GLN A 82 0.17 -0.25 2.01
N ILE A 83 1.30 -0.80 2.40
CA ILE A 83 2.54 -0.04 2.51
C ILE A 83 2.93 0.57 1.16
N ILE A 84 2.90 -0.23 0.10
CA ILE A 84 3.25 0.21 -1.26
C ILE A 84 2.27 1.29 -1.73
N SER A 85 0.98 1.09 -1.48
CA SER A 85 -0.06 2.07 -1.84
C SER A 85 0.14 3.40 -1.11
N ALA A 86 0.43 3.36 0.18
CA ALA A 86 0.68 4.56 0.98
C ALA A 86 1.91 5.34 0.48
N CYS A 87 2.99 4.63 0.16
CA CYS A 87 4.21 5.26 -0.37
C CYS A 87 3.98 5.84 -1.77
N ARG A 88 3.23 5.14 -2.62
CA ARG A 88 2.86 5.65 -3.95
C ARG A 88 2.05 6.94 -3.84
N GLY A 89 1.15 7.02 -2.85
CA GLY A 89 0.36 8.22 -2.60
C GLY A 89 1.21 9.45 -2.24
N LEU A 90 2.41 9.26 -1.72
CA LEU A 90 3.34 10.35 -1.43
C LEU A 90 4.07 10.84 -2.69
N GLU A 91 4.31 9.96 -3.66
CA GLU A 91 4.93 10.36 -4.93
C GLU A 91 3.97 11.19 -5.77
N SER A 92 2.74 10.74 -5.87
CA SER A 92 1.65 11.39 -6.58
C SER A 92 0.35 10.65 -6.26
N VAL A 93 -0.76 11.37 -6.25
CA VAL A 93 -2.08 10.76 -6.07
C VAL A 93 -2.44 10.00 -7.34
N LEU A 94 -2.62 8.67 -7.22
CA LEU A 94 -3.08 7.86 -8.32
C LEU A 94 -4.59 8.04 -8.51
N ARG A 95 -4.99 8.51 -9.70
CA ARG A 95 -6.39 8.63 -10.06
C ARG A 95 -6.84 7.40 -10.84
N VAL A 96 -7.86 6.72 -10.34
CA VAL A 96 -8.41 5.51 -10.94
C VAL A 96 -9.85 5.74 -11.34
N ALA A 97 -10.12 5.63 -12.64
CA ALA A 97 -11.49 5.68 -13.17
C ALA A 97 -12.14 4.30 -13.01
N TYR A 98 -13.35 4.27 -12.51
CA TYR A 98 -14.10 3.03 -12.35
C TYR A 98 -15.56 3.25 -12.69
N LEU A 99 -16.23 2.13 -13.04
CA LEU A 99 -17.67 2.17 -13.32
C LEU A 99 -18.42 2.25 -11.98
N GLY A 100 -19.12 3.40 -11.76
CA GLY A 100 -19.91 3.65 -10.55
C GLY A 100 -21.17 2.83 -10.47
N PRO A 101 -21.94 3.01 -9.42
CA PRO A 101 -21.85 3.97 -8.32
C PRO A 101 -20.84 3.59 -7.24
N GLN A 102 -20.66 4.51 -6.30
CA GLN A 102 -19.82 4.30 -5.13
C GLN A 102 -20.31 3.10 -4.33
N GLY A 103 -19.39 2.26 -3.81
CA GLY A 103 -19.73 1.00 -3.15
C GLY A 103 -19.99 -0.14 -4.11
N SER A 104 -19.80 0.06 -5.41
CA SER A 104 -19.97 -0.97 -6.44
C SER A 104 -18.81 -1.96 -6.46
N PHE A 105 -18.99 -3.09 -7.15
CA PHE A 105 -17.92 -4.06 -7.37
C PHE A 105 -16.71 -3.44 -8.08
N SER A 106 -16.93 -2.50 -8.99
CA SER A 106 -15.84 -1.82 -9.70
C SER A 106 -15.00 -0.96 -8.75
N GLU A 107 -15.64 -0.23 -7.83
CA GLU A 107 -14.92 0.52 -6.80
C GLU A 107 -14.14 -0.42 -5.88
N GLN A 108 -14.76 -1.50 -5.42
CA GLN A 108 -14.11 -2.50 -4.57
C GLN A 108 -12.90 -3.10 -5.26
N ALA A 109 -13.01 -3.45 -6.54
CA ALA A 109 -11.90 -3.98 -7.32
C ALA A 109 -10.75 -2.98 -7.44
N ALA A 110 -11.05 -1.69 -7.61
CA ALA A 110 -10.04 -0.64 -7.65
C ALA A 110 -9.27 -0.57 -6.33
N TYR A 111 -9.95 -0.57 -5.21
CA TYR A 111 -9.30 -0.55 -3.90
C TYR A 111 -8.51 -1.82 -3.62
N GLU A 112 -8.99 -2.99 -4.03
CA GLU A 112 -8.27 -4.25 -3.85
C GLU A 112 -6.98 -4.30 -4.67
N HIS A 113 -7.01 -3.79 -5.89
CA HIS A 113 -5.86 -3.83 -6.79
C HIS A 113 -4.85 -2.71 -6.52
N PHE A 114 -5.33 -1.49 -6.24
CA PHE A 114 -4.49 -0.30 -6.11
C PHE A 114 -4.29 0.15 -4.66
N GLY A 115 -4.98 -0.46 -3.70
CA GLY A 115 -4.96 -0.04 -2.31
C GLY A 115 -5.90 1.14 -2.05
N HIS A 116 -5.96 1.58 -0.80
CA HIS A 116 -6.88 2.65 -0.39
C HIS A 116 -6.32 4.06 -0.57
N ALA A 117 -5.03 4.21 -0.87
CA ALA A 117 -4.39 5.50 -1.11
C ALA A 117 -4.49 5.91 -2.60
N LEU A 118 -5.68 5.82 -3.16
CA LEU A 118 -5.97 6.26 -4.52
C LEU A 118 -7.05 7.33 -4.52
N ASP A 119 -7.10 8.12 -5.60
CA ASP A 119 -8.18 9.05 -5.88
C ASP A 119 -9.12 8.41 -6.89
N GLY A 120 -10.28 7.95 -6.44
CA GLY A 120 -11.25 7.27 -7.28
C GLY A 120 -12.08 8.25 -8.11
N LEU A 121 -12.18 7.99 -9.41
CA LEU A 121 -13.04 8.74 -10.32
C LEU A 121 -14.20 7.87 -10.76
N GLN A 122 -15.39 8.12 -10.19
CA GLN A 122 -16.60 7.40 -10.53
C GLN A 122 -17.08 7.79 -11.93
N CYS A 123 -17.37 6.79 -12.77
CA CYS A 123 -17.87 6.99 -14.12
C CYS A 123 -19.20 6.25 -14.31
N ASP A 124 -20.08 6.82 -15.15
CA ASP A 124 -21.43 6.27 -15.39
C ASP A 124 -21.46 5.26 -16.53
N SER A 125 -20.42 5.22 -17.37
CA SER A 125 -20.35 4.32 -18.51
C SER A 125 -18.91 3.90 -18.79
N PHE A 126 -18.74 2.82 -19.55
CA PHE A 126 -17.43 2.38 -20.00
C PHE A 126 -16.74 3.43 -20.88
N ASP A 127 -17.51 4.11 -21.73
CA ASP A 127 -16.97 5.18 -22.57
C ASP A 127 -16.38 6.31 -21.74
N GLU A 128 -17.04 6.69 -20.64
CA GLU A 128 -16.54 7.69 -19.72
C GLU A 128 -15.27 7.24 -19.02
N VAL A 129 -15.18 5.95 -18.61
CA VAL A 129 -13.98 5.37 -18.03
C VAL A 129 -12.79 5.52 -18.99
N PHE A 130 -12.98 5.12 -20.26
CA PHE A 130 -11.92 5.21 -21.26
C PHE A 130 -11.52 6.65 -21.56
N ARG A 131 -12.48 7.55 -21.65
CA ARG A 131 -12.19 8.99 -21.86
C ARG A 131 -11.38 9.60 -20.72
N SER A 132 -11.67 9.19 -19.50
CA SER A 132 -10.94 9.67 -18.30
C SER A 132 -9.48 9.29 -18.30
N VAL A 133 -9.12 8.16 -18.92
CA VAL A 133 -7.75 7.66 -19.02
C VAL A 133 -6.97 8.39 -20.11
N GLU A 134 -7.62 8.84 -21.17
CA GLU A 134 -7.00 9.50 -22.32
C GLU A 134 -6.53 10.93 -22.07
N VAL A 135 -7.01 11.56 -21.00
CA VAL A 135 -6.74 12.99 -20.70
C VAL A 135 -5.50 13.16 -19.82
#